data_3a162edfdd0306f971ef8d4167712ffd
#
_entry.id   3a162edfdd0306f971ef8d4167712ffd
#
_cell.length_a   1.000
_cell.length_b   1.000
_cell.length_c   1.000
_cell.angle_alpha   90.00
_cell.angle_beta   90.00
_cell.angle_gamma   90.00
#
_symmetry.space_group_name_H-M   'P 1'
#
loop_
_entity.id
_entity.type
_entity.pdbx_description
1 polymer ?
#
loop_
_entity_poly.entity_id
_entity_poly.type
_entity_poly.pdbx_seq_one_letter_code
_entity_poly.pdbx_strand_id
1 'polypeptide(L)'
;MHKKKWLSVLIGTIIGTMSLSASVFAADSATALPKTEGKPRLLVTQDGEVDDMNTLIHTLLYSNDIDLEGIVQTSSKLHYSGDDTTESLRWMGTDWMYEFLDAYAEVYDNLKIHDEDYPSPDDLRAITKVGNIKNVSDTSEETEGSELVK
;
A
#
# COMPACT_ATOMS: atom_id res chain seq x y z
N MET A 1 90.87 3.01 40.77
CA MET A 1 89.55 3.61 41.04
C MET A 1 88.89 3.99 39.71
N HIS A 2 88.05 3.09 39.15
CA HIS A 2 87.29 3.34 37.87
C HIS A 2 85.85 3.59 38.21
N LYS A 3 85.39 4.80 37.98
CA LYS A 3 83.97 5.16 38.05
C LYS A 3 83.25 4.75 36.74
N LYS A 4 82.44 3.73 36.81
CA LYS A 4 81.57 3.38 35.70
C LYS A 4 80.38 4.35 35.65
N LYS A 5 80.26 5.09 34.55
CA LYS A 5 79.14 5.95 34.24
C LYS A 5 78.03 5.03 33.69
N TRP A 6 76.91 4.99 34.36
CA TRP A 6 75.70 4.37 33.84
C TRP A 6 75.00 5.35 32.91
N LEU A 7 74.89 4.96 31.66
CA LEU A 7 74.12 5.67 30.67
C LEU A 7 72.69 5.18 30.72
N SER A 8 71.77 5.98 31.28
CA SER A 8 70.34 5.67 31.31
C SER A 8 69.80 5.96 29.94
N VAL A 9 69.45 4.89 29.24
CA VAL A 9 68.68 4.98 28.01
C VAL A 9 67.21 5.11 28.38
N LEU A 10 66.63 6.27 28.15
CA LEU A 10 65.19 6.51 28.27
C LEU A 10 64.53 5.96 26.99
N ILE A 11 63.91 4.82 27.10
CA ILE A 11 63.03 4.29 26.05
C ILE A 11 61.70 5.00 26.20
N GLY A 12 61.46 6.03 25.39
CA GLY A 12 60.15 6.67 25.26
C GLY A 12 59.19 5.76 24.52
N THR A 13 58.30 5.15 25.26
CA THR A 13 57.18 4.41 24.67
C THR A 13 56.15 5.42 24.17
N ILE A 14 56.13 5.64 22.87
CA ILE A 14 55.07 6.41 22.23
C ILE A 14 53.82 5.49 22.14
N ILE A 15 52.92 5.67 23.08
CA ILE A 15 51.59 5.06 22.98
C ILE A 15 50.79 5.89 21.97
N GLY A 16 50.83 5.45 20.74
CA GLY A 16 49.92 5.99 19.72
C GLY A 16 48.47 5.59 20.04
N THR A 17 47.72 6.52 20.58
CA THR A 17 46.26 6.35 20.68
C THR A 17 45.70 6.41 19.28
N MET A 18 45.45 5.24 18.67
CA MET A 18 44.60 5.14 17.50
C MET A 18 43.16 5.48 17.92
N SER A 19 42.80 6.73 17.68
CA SER A 19 41.37 7.12 17.73
C SER A 19 40.65 6.39 16.62
N LEU A 20 39.97 5.30 16.95
CA LEU A 20 39.03 4.67 16.08
C LEU A 20 37.83 5.64 15.94
N SER A 21 37.85 6.45 14.89
CA SER A 21 36.67 7.22 14.50
C SER A 21 35.61 6.21 14.04
N ALA A 22 34.77 5.77 14.97
CA ALA A 22 33.54 5.12 14.60
C ALA A 22 32.71 6.15 13.84
N SER A 23 32.72 6.04 12.52
CA SER A 23 31.73 6.71 11.69
C SER A 23 30.38 6.11 12.09
N VAL A 24 29.70 6.76 13.01
CA VAL A 24 28.28 6.53 13.22
C VAL A 24 27.65 6.97 11.89
N PHE A 25 27.36 5.99 11.03
CA PHE A 25 26.37 6.22 9.99
C PHE A 25 25.10 6.56 10.77
N ALA A 26 24.82 7.86 10.90
CA ALA A 26 23.49 8.29 11.22
C ALA A 26 22.61 7.58 10.17
N ALA A 27 21.86 6.58 10.60
CA ALA A 27 20.76 6.08 9.80
C ALA A 27 19.98 7.33 9.44
N ASP A 28 20.00 7.64 8.15
CA ASP A 28 19.21 8.73 7.60
C ASP A 28 17.82 8.48 8.15
N SER A 29 17.37 9.34 9.06
CA SER A 29 16.02 9.25 9.59
C SER A 29 15.17 9.37 8.37
N ALA A 30 14.58 8.26 7.92
CA ALA A 30 13.65 8.25 6.81
C ALA A 30 12.75 9.44 7.05
N THR A 31 12.90 10.46 6.21
CA THR A 31 12.20 11.72 6.37
C THR A 31 10.74 11.31 6.40
N ALA A 32 10.12 11.38 7.58
CA ALA A 32 8.71 11.02 7.71
C ALA A 32 7.99 11.82 6.65
N LEU A 33 7.29 11.11 5.77
CA LEU A 33 6.49 11.76 4.74
C LEU A 33 5.69 12.88 5.42
N PRO A 34 5.63 14.08 4.85
CA PRO A 34 4.87 15.15 5.45
C PRO A 34 3.46 14.63 5.73
N LYS A 35 3.01 14.79 6.97
CA LYS A 35 1.62 14.47 7.33
C LYS A 35 0.75 15.31 6.41
N THR A 36 0.06 14.65 5.49
CA THR A 36 -1.00 15.27 4.73
C THR A 36 -2.09 15.62 5.74
N GLU A 37 -2.46 16.88 5.83
CA GLU A 37 -3.67 17.24 6.57
C GLU A 37 -4.84 16.58 5.85
N GLY A 38 -5.53 15.66 6.52
CA GLY A 38 -6.62 14.89 5.95
C GLY A 38 -6.32 13.39 5.83
N LYS A 39 -7.32 12.67 5.38
CA LYS A 39 -7.23 11.22 5.13
C LYS A 39 -6.45 10.96 3.83
N PRO A 40 -5.67 9.89 3.75
CA PRO A 40 -5.01 9.52 2.50
C PRO A 40 -6.07 9.16 1.45
N ARG A 41 -5.92 9.70 0.24
CA ARG A 41 -6.77 9.37 -0.91
C ARG A 41 -6.35 8.02 -1.48
N LEU A 42 -7.31 7.15 -1.73
CA LEU A 42 -7.08 5.79 -2.21
C LEU A 42 -8.02 5.46 -3.38
N LEU A 43 -7.43 4.97 -4.47
CA LEU A 43 -8.12 4.26 -5.54
C LEU A 43 -7.69 2.80 -5.49
N VAL A 44 -8.64 1.88 -5.39
CA VAL A 44 -8.40 0.43 -5.34
C VAL A 44 -8.68 -0.16 -6.72
N THR A 45 -7.71 -0.86 -7.30
CA THR A 45 -7.90 -1.69 -8.48
C THR A 45 -7.74 -3.16 -8.11
N GLN A 46 -8.56 -4.03 -8.68
CA GLN A 46 -8.62 -5.45 -8.30
C GLN A 46 -9.11 -6.30 -9.46
N ASP A 47 -8.70 -7.57 -9.52
CA ASP A 47 -9.07 -8.50 -10.61
C ASP A 47 -9.99 -9.63 -10.18
N GLY A 48 -10.37 -9.68 -8.88
CA GLY A 48 -11.31 -10.63 -8.32
C GLY A 48 -10.69 -11.94 -7.84
N GLU A 49 -9.39 -11.98 -7.58
CA GLU A 49 -8.78 -13.10 -6.86
C GLU A 49 -9.19 -13.11 -5.37
N VAL A 50 -8.95 -14.23 -4.70
CA VAL A 50 -9.30 -14.38 -3.27
C VAL A 50 -8.61 -13.37 -2.37
N ASP A 51 -7.39 -12.99 -2.69
CA ASP A 51 -6.64 -11.96 -1.98
C ASP A 51 -7.21 -10.54 -2.21
N ASP A 52 -7.71 -10.25 -3.42
CA ASP A 52 -8.46 -9.03 -3.71
C ASP A 52 -9.76 -8.96 -2.90
N MET A 53 -10.49 -10.06 -2.84
CA MET A 53 -11.71 -10.16 -2.02
C MET A 53 -11.43 -9.89 -0.55
N ASN A 54 -10.35 -10.47 0.00
CA ASN A 54 -9.92 -10.19 1.36
C ASN A 54 -9.48 -8.73 1.54
N THR A 55 -8.77 -8.18 0.57
CA THR A 55 -8.32 -6.79 0.58
C THR A 55 -9.50 -5.83 0.54
N LEU A 56 -10.54 -6.13 -0.26
CA LEU A 56 -11.75 -5.31 -0.31
C LEU A 56 -12.46 -5.28 1.04
N ILE A 57 -12.61 -6.41 1.73
CA ILE A 57 -13.20 -6.44 3.07
C ILE A 57 -12.42 -5.53 4.03
N HIS A 58 -11.08 -5.63 4.03
CA HIS A 58 -10.25 -4.77 4.86
C HIS A 58 -10.42 -3.29 4.48
N THR A 59 -10.42 -2.97 3.19
CA THR A 59 -10.62 -1.60 2.70
C THR A 59 -11.95 -1.01 3.19
N LEU A 60 -13.04 -1.78 3.12
CA LEU A 60 -14.35 -1.36 3.60
C LEU A 60 -14.36 -1.12 5.12
N LEU A 61 -13.68 -1.99 5.89
CA LEU A 61 -13.61 -1.85 7.35
C LEU A 61 -12.68 -0.71 7.82
N TYR A 62 -11.76 -0.23 6.97
CA TYR A 62 -10.90 0.93 7.23
C TYR A 62 -11.30 2.17 6.44
N SER A 63 -12.48 2.16 5.82
CA SER A 63 -12.93 3.27 4.98
C SER A 63 -13.19 4.57 5.75
N ASN A 64 -13.32 4.49 7.08
CA ASN A 64 -13.36 5.67 7.94
C ASN A 64 -12.01 6.40 8.07
N ASP A 65 -10.88 5.73 7.81
CA ASP A 65 -9.52 6.29 7.94
C ASP A 65 -8.93 6.79 6.62
N ILE A 66 -9.61 6.53 5.50
CA ILE A 66 -9.16 6.86 4.15
C ILE A 66 -10.21 7.67 3.38
N ASP A 67 -9.76 8.43 2.41
CA ASP A 67 -10.61 9.07 1.41
C ASP A 67 -10.67 8.15 0.18
N LEU A 68 -11.66 7.25 0.17
CA LEU A 68 -11.80 6.21 -0.84
C LEU A 68 -12.45 6.79 -2.10
N GLU A 69 -11.65 7.01 -3.14
CA GLU A 69 -12.04 7.68 -4.38
C GLU A 69 -12.66 6.71 -5.40
N GLY A 70 -12.32 5.43 -5.30
CA GLY A 70 -12.85 4.44 -6.22
C GLY A 70 -12.47 3.00 -5.89
N ILE A 71 -13.36 2.10 -6.29
CA ILE A 71 -13.15 0.64 -6.28
C ILE A 71 -13.40 0.16 -7.70
N VAL A 72 -12.34 -0.25 -8.39
CA VAL A 72 -12.41 -0.56 -9.83
C VAL A 72 -11.98 -1.99 -10.08
N GLN A 73 -12.87 -2.80 -10.67
CA GLN A 73 -12.48 -4.11 -11.16
C GLN A 73 -11.78 -3.97 -12.50
N THR A 74 -10.60 -4.56 -12.62
CA THR A 74 -9.77 -4.60 -13.82
C THR A 74 -9.41 -6.04 -14.18
N SER A 75 -8.74 -6.24 -15.30
CA SER A 75 -8.11 -7.52 -15.63
C SER A 75 -6.72 -7.61 -15.05
N SER A 76 -6.25 -8.83 -14.86
CA SER A 76 -4.83 -9.15 -14.68
C SER A 76 -4.37 -10.16 -15.71
N LYS A 77 -3.10 -10.55 -15.61
CA LYS A 77 -2.54 -11.63 -16.44
C LYS A 77 -3.25 -12.97 -16.25
N LEU A 78 -3.86 -13.20 -15.08
CA LEU A 78 -4.44 -14.49 -14.68
C LEU A 78 -5.97 -14.46 -14.56
N HIS A 79 -6.59 -13.28 -14.56
CA HIS A 79 -8.04 -13.10 -14.38
C HIS A 79 -8.56 -12.06 -15.37
N TYR A 80 -9.40 -12.48 -16.29
CA TYR A 80 -10.07 -11.60 -17.25
C TYR A 80 -11.33 -12.24 -17.84
N SER A 81 -12.28 -11.41 -18.23
CA SER A 81 -13.59 -11.88 -18.74
C SER A 81 -13.54 -12.53 -20.12
N GLY A 82 -12.50 -12.25 -20.88
CA GLY A 82 -12.48 -12.56 -22.29
C GLY A 82 -13.30 -11.62 -23.14
N ASP A 83 -13.26 -11.84 -24.45
CA ASP A 83 -14.01 -11.15 -25.49
C ASP A 83 -14.22 -12.08 -26.70
N ASP A 84 -14.70 -11.55 -27.84
CA ASP A 84 -14.93 -12.32 -29.06
C ASP A 84 -13.67 -13.03 -29.61
N THR A 85 -12.48 -12.62 -29.18
CA THR A 85 -11.17 -13.10 -29.65
C THR A 85 -10.36 -13.82 -28.60
N THR A 86 -10.70 -13.66 -27.35
CA THR A 86 -9.95 -14.15 -26.18
C THR A 86 -10.89 -14.88 -25.23
N GLU A 87 -10.59 -16.16 -24.96
CA GLU A 87 -11.35 -16.91 -23.96
C GLU A 87 -11.12 -16.34 -22.57
N SER A 88 -12.15 -16.40 -21.73
CA SER A 88 -12.03 -15.97 -20.32
C SER A 88 -11.04 -16.84 -19.55
N LEU A 89 -10.32 -16.25 -18.61
CA LEU A 89 -9.40 -16.96 -17.72
C LEU A 89 -9.76 -16.68 -16.27
N ARG A 90 -10.13 -17.72 -15.52
CA ARG A 90 -10.42 -17.68 -14.07
C ARG A 90 -11.32 -16.50 -13.67
N TRP A 91 -12.22 -16.13 -14.54
CA TRP A 91 -13.07 -14.97 -14.34
C TRP A 91 -14.18 -15.24 -13.30
N MET A 92 -14.23 -14.41 -12.27
CA MET A 92 -15.19 -14.54 -11.17
C MET A 92 -16.47 -13.71 -11.35
N GLY A 93 -16.57 -12.98 -12.46
CA GLY A 93 -17.65 -12.00 -12.63
C GLY A 93 -17.35 -10.68 -11.91
N THR A 94 -18.37 -9.84 -11.82
CA THR A 94 -18.28 -8.51 -11.17
C THR A 94 -19.18 -8.41 -9.94
N ASP A 95 -20.11 -9.34 -9.78
CA ASP A 95 -21.17 -9.27 -8.76
C ASP A 95 -20.61 -9.38 -7.33
N TRP A 96 -19.50 -10.08 -7.15
CA TRP A 96 -18.87 -10.28 -5.84
C TRP A 96 -18.53 -8.97 -5.11
N MET A 97 -18.16 -7.89 -5.85
CA MET A 97 -17.92 -6.59 -5.23
C MET A 97 -19.19 -6.06 -4.56
N TYR A 98 -20.31 -6.18 -5.26
CA TYR A 98 -21.61 -5.71 -4.77
C TYR A 98 -22.14 -6.57 -3.63
N GLU A 99 -21.85 -7.88 -3.62
CA GLU A 99 -22.16 -8.75 -2.49
C GLU A 99 -21.44 -8.31 -1.21
N PHE A 100 -20.19 -7.87 -1.30
CA PHE A 100 -19.47 -7.31 -0.16
C PHE A 100 -19.99 -5.94 0.27
N LEU A 101 -20.45 -5.13 -0.66
CA LEU A 101 -21.13 -3.86 -0.31
C LEU A 101 -22.50 -4.12 0.34
N ASP A 102 -23.20 -5.18 -0.04
CA ASP A 102 -24.43 -5.61 0.64
C ASP A 102 -24.13 -6.03 2.09
N ALA A 103 -23.09 -6.86 2.29
CA ALA A 103 -22.65 -7.25 3.63
C ALA A 103 -22.19 -6.05 4.47
N TYR A 104 -21.50 -5.07 3.86
CA TYR A 104 -21.15 -3.81 4.53
C TYR A 104 -22.41 -3.03 4.95
N ALA A 105 -23.43 -2.97 4.09
CA ALA A 105 -24.68 -2.29 4.40
C ALA A 105 -25.39 -2.90 5.61
N GLU A 106 -25.32 -4.24 5.78
CA GLU A 106 -25.92 -4.92 6.94
C GLU A 106 -25.27 -4.53 8.27
N VAL A 107 -24.01 -4.13 8.27
CA VAL A 107 -23.25 -3.76 9.49
C VAL A 107 -23.03 -2.24 9.62
N TYR A 108 -23.44 -1.46 8.64
CA TYR A 108 -23.16 -0.03 8.54
C TYR A 108 -23.59 0.77 9.79
N ASP A 109 -24.79 0.53 10.30
CA ASP A 109 -25.30 1.21 11.50
C ASP A 109 -24.38 0.96 12.71
N ASN A 110 -23.82 -0.25 12.82
CA ASN A 110 -22.88 -0.56 13.89
C ASN A 110 -21.53 0.13 13.68
N LEU A 111 -21.05 0.20 12.43
CA LEU A 111 -19.81 0.92 12.10
C LEU A 111 -19.94 2.41 12.45
N LYS A 112 -21.07 3.03 12.12
CA LYS A 112 -21.36 4.44 12.44
C LYS A 112 -21.38 4.74 13.94
N ILE A 113 -21.65 3.76 14.79
CA ILE A 113 -21.53 3.93 16.25
C ILE A 113 -20.07 4.07 16.68
N HIS A 114 -19.15 3.41 15.98
CA HIS A 114 -17.72 3.47 16.27
C HIS A 114 -17.07 4.76 15.72
N ASP A 115 -17.47 5.16 14.49
CA ASP A 115 -16.94 6.34 13.85
C ASP A 115 -17.97 6.91 12.85
N GLU A 116 -18.25 8.19 12.95
CA GLU A 116 -19.18 8.88 12.05
C GLU A 116 -18.64 9.02 10.63
N ASP A 117 -17.35 8.83 10.41
CA ASP A 117 -16.67 9.00 9.12
C ASP A 117 -16.80 7.80 8.18
N TYR A 118 -17.43 6.70 8.61
CA TYR A 118 -17.73 5.60 7.69
C TYR A 118 -18.62 6.07 6.53
N PRO A 119 -18.21 5.87 5.26
CA PRO A 119 -19.02 6.24 4.11
C PRO A 119 -20.32 5.43 4.05
N SER A 120 -21.35 6.01 3.48
CA SER A 120 -22.60 5.27 3.33
C SER A 120 -22.48 4.14 2.29
N PRO A 121 -23.28 3.07 2.39
CA PRO A 121 -23.31 2.02 1.37
C PRO A 121 -23.61 2.56 -0.03
N ASP A 122 -24.44 3.59 -0.16
CA ASP A 122 -24.77 4.22 -1.43
C ASP A 122 -23.57 4.98 -2.01
N ASP A 123 -22.79 5.69 -1.18
CA ASP A 123 -21.57 6.36 -1.61
C ASP A 123 -20.54 5.34 -2.11
N LEU A 124 -20.34 4.23 -1.39
CA LEU A 124 -19.44 3.16 -1.81
C LEU A 124 -19.88 2.52 -3.13
N ARG A 125 -21.19 2.30 -3.33
CA ARG A 125 -21.72 1.79 -4.60
C ARG A 125 -21.49 2.77 -5.75
N ALA A 126 -21.64 4.06 -5.50
CA ALA A 126 -21.45 5.10 -6.50
C ALA A 126 -20.02 5.12 -7.06
N ILE A 127 -19.01 4.83 -6.23
CA ILE A 127 -17.59 4.79 -6.60
C ILE A 127 -17.08 3.39 -6.98
N THR A 128 -17.95 2.35 -6.96
CA THR A 128 -17.58 1.00 -7.38
C THR A 128 -17.92 0.82 -8.85
N LYS A 129 -16.91 0.54 -9.68
CA LYS A 129 -17.02 0.52 -11.14
C LYS A 129 -16.34 -0.68 -11.75
N VAL A 130 -16.81 -1.06 -12.92
CA VAL A 130 -16.15 -2.03 -13.79
C VAL A 130 -15.27 -1.28 -14.77
N GLY A 131 -14.00 -1.61 -14.79
CA GLY A 131 -13.01 -1.04 -15.68
C GLY A 131 -12.66 -1.95 -16.85
N ASN A 132 -11.38 -2.03 -17.16
CA ASN A 132 -10.84 -2.82 -18.24
C ASN A 132 -10.70 -4.27 -17.83
N ILE A 133 -11.59 -5.14 -18.28
CA ILE A 133 -11.71 -6.53 -17.79
C ILE A 133 -11.50 -7.60 -18.87
N LYS A 134 -11.44 -7.22 -20.15
CA LYS A 134 -11.52 -8.20 -21.25
C LYS A 134 -10.26 -9.03 -21.41
N ASN A 135 -9.10 -8.42 -21.28
CA ASN A 135 -7.80 -9.10 -21.37
C ASN A 135 -6.69 -8.23 -20.80
N VAL A 136 -5.46 -8.76 -20.72
CA VAL A 136 -4.30 -8.06 -20.13
C VAL A 136 -3.85 -6.81 -20.90
N SER A 137 -4.30 -6.65 -22.12
CA SER A 137 -3.94 -5.53 -23.00
C SER A 137 -5.12 -4.58 -23.21
N ASP A 138 -6.20 -4.76 -22.47
CA ASP A 138 -7.36 -3.89 -22.55
C ASP A 138 -7.00 -2.52 -21.96
N THR A 139 -6.88 -1.55 -22.85
CA THR A 139 -6.57 -0.14 -22.54
C THR A 139 -7.71 0.78 -22.95
N SER A 140 -8.93 0.25 -23.05
CA SER A 140 -10.13 1.02 -23.38
C SER A 140 -10.33 2.17 -22.41
N GLU A 141 -10.60 3.36 -22.92
CA GLU A 141 -10.89 4.55 -22.13
C GLU A 141 -12.41 4.76 -21.92
N GLU A 142 -13.24 3.85 -22.43
CA GLU A 142 -14.69 3.98 -22.48
C GLU A 142 -15.39 3.21 -21.34
N THR A 143 -14.64 2.63 -20.40
CA THR A 143 -15.23 1.91 -19.26
C THR A 143 -15.60 2.87 -18.14
N GLU A 144 -16.60 2.52 -17.33
CA GLU A 144 -16.99 3.31 -16.16
C GLU A 144 -15.81 3.50 -15.18
N GLY A 145 -14.96 2.48 -15.02
CA GLY A 145 -13.76 2.55 -14.20
C GLY A 145 -12.72 3.50 -14.78
N SER A 146 -12.56 3.55 -16.10
CA SER A 146 -11.66 4.50 -16.75
C SER A 146 -12.15 5.94 -16.62
N GLU A 147 -13.46 6.16 -16.71
CA GLU A 147 -14.05 7.49 -16.48
C GLU A 147 -13.88 7.96 -15.01
N LEU A 148 -13.97 7.07 -14.07
CA LEU A 148 -13.81 7.40 -12.64
C LEU A 148 -12.40 7.93 -12.32
N VAL A 149 -11.36 7.51 -13.04
CA VAL A 149 -9.96 7.89 -12.78
C VAL A 149 -9.46 9.07 -13.62
N LYS A 150 -10.29 9.63 -14.48
CA LYS A 150 -9.98 10.85 -15.26
C LYS A 150 -10.23 12.10 -14.41
#